data_76d015303b21d6408cff28d84917b53d
#
_entry.id   76d015303b21d6408cff28d84917b53d
#
_cell.length_a   1.000
_cell.length_b   1.000
_cell.length_c   1.000
_cell.angle_alpha   90.00
_cell.angle_beta   90.00
_cell.angle_gamma   90.00
#
_symmetry.space_group_name_H-M   'P 1'
#
loop_
_entity.id
_entity.type
_entity.pdbx_description
1 polymer ?
#
loop_
_entity_poly.entity_id
_entity_poly.type
_entity_poly.pdbx_seq_one_letter_code
_entity_poly.pdbx_strand_id
1 'polypeptide(L)'
;LKTWELQSLVRKYSDYIRYPIRMAVEKSRMKEGTEKSDKPEYETYTEVETLNSMVPIWNRNKKDVTDEEYNNFYKEKFFDFEDPLAVIHANVEGAVTYKALLFIPAKAPYDFYTKDFKKGLQLYSSGVMIMENCADLLPDCFRFVRGVVDSQDLSLNISREMLQHDRQLKFIAGNLEKKIKGELSRLME
;
A
#
# COMPACT_ATOMS: atom_id res chain seq x y z
N LEU A 1 -13.90 -21.08 -0.16
CA LEU A 1 -13.10 -20.04 0.52
C LEU A 1 -13.91 -19.52 1.71
N LYS A 2 -13.26 -19.36 2.85
CA LYS A 2 -13.90 -18.79 4.03
C LYS A 2 -14.06 -17.27 3.87
N THR A 3 -15.06 -16.69 4.51
CA THR A 3 -15.37 -15.25 4.44
C THR A 3 -14.15 -14.38 4.72
N TRP A 4 -13.38 -14.68 5.78
CA TRP A 4 -12.18 -13.94 6.14
C TRP A 4 -11.04 -14.05 5.10
N GLU A 5 -10.93 -15.18 4.38
CA GLU A 5 -9.95 -15.35 3.31
C GLU A 5 -10.27 -14.42 2.13
N LEU A 6 -11.56 -14.31 1.76
CA LEU A 6 -12.01 -13.40 0.71
C LEU A 6 -11.78 -11.93 1.11
N GLN A 7 -12.10 -11.56 2.35
CA GLN A 7 -11.82 -10.21 2.88
C GLN A 7 -10.32 -9.90 2.82
N SER A 8 -9.48 -10.84 3.24
CA SER A 8 -8.02 -10.69 3.20
C SER A 8 -7.48 -10.51 1.78
N LEU A 9 -7.98 -11.30 0.82
CA LEU A 9 -7.61 -11.19 -0.59
C LEU A 9 -8.01 -9.84 -1.18
N VAL A 10 -9.24 -9.37 -0.91
CA VAL A 10 -9.70 -8.06 -1.38
C VAL A 10 -8.82 -6.94 -0.82
N ARG A 11 -8.56 -6.95 0.49
CA ARG A 11 -7.69 -5.95 1.13
C ARG A 11 -6.26 -5.98 0.59
N LYS A 12 -5.73 -7.17 0.30
CA LYS A 12 -4.37 -7.31 -0.22
C LYS A 12 -4.22 -6.79 -1.65
N TYR A 13 -5.12 -7.17 -2.56
CA TYR A 13 -4.92 -6.97 -3.99
C TYR A 13 -5.81 -5.89 -4.61
N SER A 14 -6.95 -5.62 -4.01
CA SER A 14 -8.03 -4.83 -4.60
C SER A 14 -8.55 -3.71 -3.68
N ASP A 15 -7.82 -3.39 -2.61
CA ASP A 15 -8.27 -2.41 -1.61
C ASP A 15 -8.52 -1.03 -2.22
N TYR A 16 -7.75 -0.67 -3.23
CA TYR A 16 -7.77 0.66 -3.84
C TYR A 16 -8.46 0.73 -5.20
N ILE A 17 -9.21 -0.32 -5.57
CA ILE A 17 -10.11 -0.25 -6.72
C ILE A 17 -11.18 0.80 -6.44
N ARG A 18 -11.40 1.71 -7.41
CA ARG A 18 -12.33 2.85 -7.28
C ARG A 18 -13.81 2.47 -7.09
N TYR A 19 -14.17 1.21 -7.31
CA TYR A 19 -15.52 0.69 -7.15
C TYR A 19 -15.65 -0.10 -5.84
N PRO A 20 -16.81 0.02 -5.12
CA PRO A 20 -17.01 -0.71 -3.89
C PRO A 20 -17.16 -2.21 -4.15
N ILE A 21 -16.33 -3.01 -3.50
CA ILE A 21 -16.45 -4.47 -3.48
C ILE A 21 -17.27 -4.81 -2.25
N ARG A 22 -18.47 -5.30 -2.47
CA ARG A 22 -19.45 -5.60 -1.40
C ARG A 22 -19.59 -7.11 -1.20
N MET A 23 -19.72 -7.51 0.05
CA MET A 23 -19.95 -8.90 0.42
C MET A 23 -20.92 -8.96 1.60
N ALA A 24 -21.81 -9.96 1.57
CA ALA A 24 -22.63 -10.31 2.71
C ALA A 24 -21.77 -11.01 3.76
N VAL A 25 -21.72 -10.46 4.97
CA VAL A 25 -20.92 -10.97 6.09
C VAL A 25 -21.87 -11.33 7.23
N GLU A 26 -21.67 -12.50 7.80
CA GLU A 26 -22.39 -12.90 9.00
C GLU A 26 -21.74 -12.26 10.23
N LYS A 27 -22.53 -11.55 11.01
CA LYS A 27 -22.14 -10.94 12.27
C LYS A 27 -22.98 -11.51 13.41
N SER A 28 -22.42 -11.48 14.59
CA SER A 28 -23.14 -11.82 15.81
C SER A 28 -23.32 -10.56 16.66
N ARG A 29 -24.53 -10.35 17.15
CA ARG A 29 -24.82 -9.32 18.15
C ARG A 29 -25.54 -9.95 19.34
N MET A 30 -25.37 -9.32 20.50
CA MET A 30 -26.13 -9.72 21.68
C MET A 30 -27.61 -9.37 21.49
N LYS A 31 -28.52 -10.30 21.80
CA LYS A 31 -29.95 -10.04 21.76
C LYS A 31 -30.32 -8.96 22.77
N GLU A 32 -31.13 -8.00 22.35
CA GLU A 32 -31.69 -6.97 23.22
C GLU A 32 -32.43 -7.61 24.41
N GLY A 33 -32.16 -7.11 25.62
CA GLY A 33 -32.76 -7.60 26.87
C GLY A 33 -31.99 -8.71 27.57
N THR A 34 -30.92 -9.27 27.00
CA THR A 34 -30.08 -10.29 27.66
C THR A 34 -28.79 -9.70 28.27
N GLU A 35 -28.61 -8.39 28.21
CA GLU A 35 -27.41 -7.67 28.70
C GLU A 35 -27.09 -7.88 30.18
N LYS A 36 -28.09 -8.21 30.99
CA LYS A 36 -27.96 -8.42 32.45
C LYS A 36 -28.12 -9.89 32.87
N SER A 37 -28.12 -10.80 31.91
CA SER A 37 -28.25 -12.25 32.17
C SER A 37 -26.87 -12.87 32.41
N ASP A 38 -26.77 -13.82 33.33
CA ASP A 38 -25.57 -14.65 33.56
C ASP A 38 -25.14 -15.45 32.31
N LYS A 39 -26.02 -15.55 31.31
CA LYS A 39 -25.75 -16.16 30.00
C LYS A 39 -26.31 -15.29 28.90
N PRO A 40 -25.50 -14.38 28.33
CA PRO A 40 -25.93 -13.55 27.20
C PRO A 40 -26.21 -14.41 25.98
N GLU A 41 -27.37 -14.20 25.35
CA GLU A 41 -27.71 -14.85 24.08
C GLU A 41 -27.25 -13.98 22.90
N TYR A 42 -26.68 -14.63 21.88
CA TYR A 42 -26.25 -13.97 20.66
C TYR A 42 -27.14 -14.41 19.49
N GLU A 43 -27.47 -13.47 18.63
CA GLU A 43 -28.13 -13.73 17.36
C GLU A 43 -27.19 -13.44 16.20
N THR A 44 -27.26 -14.26 15.17
CA THR A 44 -26.50 -14.06 13.94
C THR A 44 -27.37 -13.31 12.94
N TYR A 45 -26.81 -12.27 12.32
CA TYR A 45 -27.45 -11.53 11.26
C TYR A 45 -26.47 -11.33 10.10
N THR A 46 -27.01 -11.11 8.90
CA THR A 46 -26.22 -10.85 7.70
C THR A 46 -26.24 -9.39 7.36
N GLU A 47 -25.07 -8.81 7.16
CA GLU A 47 -24.89 -7.41 6.76
C GLU A 47 -24.03 -7.33 5.50
N VAL A 48 -24.38 -6.44 4.57
CA VAL A 48 -23.58 -6.19 3.37
C VAL A 48 -22.53 -5.13 3.70
N GLU A 49 -21.27 -5.52 3.70
CA GLU A 49 -20.12 -4.64 3.95
C GLU A 49 -19.37 -4.30 2.66
N THR A 50 -18.84 -3.08 2.61
CA THR A 50 -17.84 -2.70 1.62
C THR A 50 -16.47 -3.10 2.15
N LEU A 51 -15.76 -3.94 1.43
CA LEU A 51 -14.51 -4.58 1.87
C LEU A 51 -13.26 -3.75 1.59
N ASN A 52 -13.31 -2.88 0.57
CA ASN A 52 -12.17 -2.10 0.10
C ASN A 52 -12.28 -0.62 0.45
N SER A 53 -11.13 0.04 0.57
CA SER A 53 -11.02 1.45 0.97
C SER A 53 -11.29 2.44 -0.17
N MET A 54 -11.19 2.02 -1.42
CA MET A 54 -11.45 2.74 -2.68
C MET A 54 -10.54 3.95 -2.96
N VAL A 55 -10.21 4.75 -1.97
CA VAL A 55 -9.44 5.99 -2.15
C VAL A 55 -8.06 5.87 -1.50
N PRO A 56 -7.03 5.56 -2.29
CA PRO A 56 -5.68 5.47 -1.75
C PRO A 56 -5.12 6.85 -1.39
N ILE A 57 -4.37 6.91 -0.31
CA ILE A 57 -3.75 8.15 0.18
C ILE A 57 -2.84 8.82 -0.88
N TRP A 58 -2.16 8.04 -1.73
CA TRP A 58 -1.30 8.57 -2.80
C TRP A 58 -2.07 9.17 -3.98
N ASN A 59 -3.39 8.99 -4.04
CA ASN A 59 -4.25 9.65 -5.03
C ASN A 59 -4.76 11.00 -4.57
N ARG A 60 -4.67 11.30 -3.27
CA ARG A 60 -5.05 12.60 -2.70
C ARG A 60 -4.01 13.66 -3.03
N ASN A 61 -4.40 14.93 -2.98
CA ASN A 61 -3.45 16.01 -3.11
C ASN A 61 -2.54 16.04 -1.86
N LYS A 62 -1.23 16.24 -2.06
CA LYS A 62 -0.26 16.32 -0.95
C LYS A 62 -0.65 17.34 0.13
N LYS A 63 -1.31 18.44 -0.27
CA LYS A 63 -1.74 19.50 0.65
C LYS A 63 -2.90 19.09 1.55
N ASP A 64 -3.65 18.04 1.15
CA ASP A 64 -4.85 17.56 1.84
C ASP A 64 -4.55 16.33 2.72
N VAL A 65 -3.29 15.95 2.83
CA VAL A 65 -2.84 14.81 3.63
C VAL A 65 -1.93 15.31 4.74
N THR A 66 -2.27 14.98 5.97
CA THR A 66 -1.49 15.35 7.15
C THR A 66 -0.31 14.41 7.38
N ASP A 67 0.70 14.87 8.12
CA ASP A 67 1.83 14.03 8.51
C ASP A 67 1.38 12.82 9.34
N GLU A 68 0.36 13.00 10.19
CA GLU A 68 -0.21 11.90 10.97
C GLU A 68 -0.84 10.82 10.07
N GLU A 69 -1.55 11.20 9.01
CA GLU A 69 -2.13 10.24 8.04
C GLU A 69 -1.03 9.47 7.30
N TYR A 70 0.08 10.14 6.91
CA TYR A 70 1.23 9.46 6.31
C TYR A 70 1.88 8.48 7.28
N ASN A 71 2.10 8.88 8.52
CA ASN A 71 2.73 8.06 9.55
C ASN A 71 1.87 6.83 9.89
N ASN A 72 0.56 7.01 10.03
CA ASN A 72 -0.36 5.91 10.29
C ASN A 72 -0.40 4.94 9.11
N PHE A 73 -0.50 5.46 7.88
CA PHE A 73 -0.44 4.62 6.68
C PHE A 73 0.86 3.81 6.62
N TYR A 74 2.00 4.43 6.89
CA TYR A 74 3.29 3.75 6.89
C TYR A 74 3.34 2.63 7.92
N LYS A 75 2.99 2.91 9.16
CA LYS A 75 2.99 1.92 10.25
C LYS A 75 2.07 0.74 9.97
N GLU A 76 0.86 1.00 9.52
CA GLU A 76 -0.12 -0.05 9.20
C GLU A 76 0.28 -0.88 7.97
N LYS A 77 0.75 -0.20 6.92
CA LYS A 77 1.04 -0.85 5.63
C LYS A 77 2.31 -1.68 5.65
N PHE A 78 3.33 -1.22 6.37
CA PHE A 78 4.65 -1.85 6.39
C PHE A 78 4.99 -2.51 7.72
N PHE A 79 4.00 -2.56 8.65
CA PHE A 79 4.15 -3.18 9.97
C PHE A 79 5.33 -2.62 10.76
N ASP A 80 5.54 -1.31 10.68
CA ASP A 80 6.54 -0.59 11.45
C ASP A 80 5.90 0.07 12.68
N PHE A 81 6.67 0.23 13.75
CA PHE A 81 6.20 0.85 14.99
C PHE A 81 6.63 2.32 15.12
N GLU A 82 7.62 2.74 14.32
CA GLU A 82 8.16 4.10 14.35
C GLU A 82 7.63 4.90 13.15
N ASP A 83 7.63 6.22 13.30
CA ASP A 83 7.33 7.11 12.19
C ASP A 83 8.49 7.10 11.18
N PRO A 84 8.22 7.26 9.89
CA PRO A 84 9.28 7.36 8.89
C PRO A 84 10.08 8.66 9.07
N LEU A 85 11.36 8.63 8.74
CA LEU A 85 12.23 9.80 8.77
C LEU A 85 11.79 10.85 7.75
N ALA A 86 11.33 10.40 6.58
CA ALA A 86 10.82 11.29 5.53
C ALA A 86 9.79 10.60 4.65
N VAL A 87 8.95 11.42 4.03
CA VAL A 87 7.88 11.02 3.12
C VAL A 87 8.04 11.73 1.78
N ILE A 88 8.04 10.96 0.69
CA ILE A 88 8.07 11.48 -0.68
C ILE A 88 6.73 11.17 -1.33
N HIS A 89 5.86 12.18 -1.44
CA HIS A 89 4.59 12.06 -2.16
C HIS A 89 4.75 12.74 -3.52
N ALA A 90 4.65 11.96 -4.59
CA ALA A 90 4.83 12.42 -5.97
C ALA A 90 3.62 12.06 -6.84
N ASN A 91 3.18 13.06 -7.63
CA ASN A 91 2.25 12.88 -8.73
C ASN A 91 2.98 13.37 -9.98
N VAL A 92 3.17 12.49 -10.94
CA VAL A 92 3.90 12.77 -12.19
C VAL A 92 2.97 12.52 -13.36
N GLU A 93 2.77 13.55 -14.17
CA GLU A 93 1.99 13.54 -15.39
C GLU A 93 2.92 13.87 -16.57
N GLY A 94 2.89 13.06 -17.62
CA GLY A 94 3.75 13.27 -18.79
C GLY A 94 3.78 12.06 -19.71
N ALA A 95 4.96 11.76 -20.24
CA ALA A 95 5.16 10.59 -21.11
C ALA A 95 4.83 9.26 -20.42
N VAL A 96 4.98 9.20 -19.12
CA VAL A 96 4.49 8.14 -18.23
C VAL A 96 3.81 8.81 -17.04
N THR A 97 2.57 8.44 -16.79
CA THR A 97 1.77 8.97 -15.66
C THR A 97 1.83 7.97 -14.51
N TYR A 98 2.28 8.45 -13.35
CA TYR A 98 2.32 7.63 -12.15
C TYR A 98 2.21 8.46 -10.87
N LYS A 99 1.77 7.83 -9.81
CA LYS A 99 1.76 8.35 -8.46
C LYS A 99 2.67 7.49 -7.59
N ALA A 100 3.38 8.11 -6.68
CA ALA A 100 4.26 7.40 -5.78
C ALA A 100 4.18 7.99 -4.37
N LEU A 101 4.16 7.12 -3.39
CA LEU A 101 4.27 7.46 -1.98
C LEU A 101 5.38 6.60 -1.39
N LEU A 102 6.53 7.23 -1.12
CA LEU A 102 7.71 6.57 -0.63
C LEU A 102 8.03 7.05 0.79
N PHE A 103 8.60 6.16 1.57
CA PHE A 103 8.98 6.39 2.95
C PHE A 103 10.45 6.01 3.15
N ILE A 104 11.18 6.89 3.81
CA ILE A 104 12.52 6.62 4.31
C ILE A 104 12.35 6.20 5.77
N PRO A 105 12.59 4.93 6.14
CA PRO A 105 12.49 4.46 7.52
C PRO A 105 13.43 5.23 8.45
N ALA A 106 13.02 5.47 9.70
CA ALA A 106 13.89 6.06 10.71
C ALA A 106 15.03 5.12 11.12
N LYS A 107 14.77 3.81 11.05
CA LYS A 107 15.75 2.76 11.32
C LYS A 107 15.74 1.73 10.21
N ALA A 108 16.88 1.10 9.97
CA ALA A 108 16.95 -0.04 9.06
C ALA A 108 16.04 -1.18 9.59
N PRO A 109 15.24 -1.83 8.73
CA PRO A 109 14.47 -3.01 9.12
C PRO A 109 15.37 -4.07 9.77
N TYR A 110 14.83 -4.80 10.75
CA TYR A 110 15.61 -5.81 11.51
C TYR A 110 16.22 -6.91 10.61
N ASP A 111 15.54 -7.22 9.50
CA ASP A 111 15.95 -8.23 8.53
C ASP A 111 16.84 -7.66 7.39
N PHE A 112 17.16 -6.36 7.43
CA PHE A 112 17.84 -5.64 6.34
C PHE A 112 19.15 -6.29 5.86
N TYR A 113 19.87 -6.92 6.77
CA TYR A 113 21.14 -7.60 6.49
C TYR A 113 21.00 -9.12 6.30
N THR A 114 19.78 -9.64 6.31
CA THR A 114 19.51 -11.05 6.10
C THR A 114 19.30 -11.38 4.62
N LYS A 115 19.39 -12.68 4.27
CA LYS A 115 19.09 -13.17 2.91
C LYS A 115 17.60 -13.12 2.59
N ASP A 116 16.75 -13.07 3.62
CA ASP A 116 15.30 -13.07 3.48
C ASP A 116 14.73 -11.66 3.22
N PHE A 117 15.58 -10.62 3.34
CA PHE A 117 15.18 -9.25 3.06
C PHE A 117 14.76 -9.08 1.59
N LYS A 118 13.52 -8.69 1.40
CA LYS A 118 12.95 -8.43 0.08
C LYS A 118 12.92 -6.93 -0.20
N LYS A 119 13.84 -6.47 -1.06
CA LYS A 119 13.80 -5.11 -1.56
C LYS A 119 12.64 -4.91 -2.53
N GLY A 120 12.18 -3.68 -2.67
CA GLY A 120 11.24 -3.29 -3.71
C GLY A 120 10.05 -2.51 -3.17
N LEU A 121 9.37 -1.86 -4.09
CA LEU A 121 8.16 -1.10 -3.84
C LEU A 121 6.94 -1.92 -4.24
N GLN A 122 5.82 -1.66 -3.59
CA GLN A 122 4.54 -2.20 -4.02
C GLN A 122 4.12 -1.53 -5.32
N LEU A 123 3.87 -2.31 -6.36
CA LEU A 123 3.47 -1.83 -7.66
C LEU A 123 1.99 -2.07 -7.88
N TYR A 124 1.29 -0.99 -8.22
CA TYR A 124 -0.13 -0.99 -8.56
C TYR A 124 -0.36 -0.53 -9.98
N SER A 125 -1.42 -0.99 -10.59
CA SER A 125 -2.00 -0.44 -11.81
C SER A 125 -3.46 -0.13 -11.55
N SER A 126 -3.82 1.16 -11.62
CA SER A 126 -5.20 1.62 -11.38
C SER A 126 -5.80 1.12 -10.06
N GLY A 127 -5.01 1.07 -8.99
CA GLY A 127 -5.44 0.62 -7.67
C GLY A 127 -5.44 -0.90 -7.46
N VAL A 128 -5.04 -1.69 -8.46
CA VAL A 128 -4.86 -3.14 -8.35
C VAL A 128 -3.39 -3.46 -8.12
N MET A 129 -3.07 -4.22 -7.08
CA MET A 129 -1.70 -4.65 -6.82
C MET A 129 -1.23 -5.66 -7.86
N ILE A 130 -0.19 -5.29 -8.61
CA ILE A 130 0.49 -6.18 -9.56
C ILE A 130 1.61 -6.95 -8.88
N MET A 131 2.40 -6.26 -8.05
CA MET A 131 3.58 -6.83 -7.42
C MET A 131 3.80 -6.24 -6.03
N GLU A 132 4.03 -7.12 -5.06
CA GLU A 132 4.25 -6.73 -3.66
C GLU A 132 5.67 -6.16 -3.43
N ASN A 133 6.66 -6.66 -4.17
CA ASN A 133 8.05 -6.23 -4.07
C ASN A 133 8.64 -6.13 -5.48
N CYS A 134 8.44 -4.98 -6.14
CA CYS A 134 9.04 -4.68 -7.42
C CYS A 134 10.46 -4.18 -7.22
N ALA A 135 11.43 -5.08 -7.32
CA ALA A 135 12.84 -4.79 -7.08
C ALA A 135 13.46 -3.86 -8.13
N ASP A 136 12.89 -3.85 -9.35
CA ASP A 136 13.39 -3.07 -10.48
C ASP A 136 13.12 -1.56 -10.35
N LEU A 137 12.26 -1.16 -9.41
CA LEU A 137 11.98 0.24 -9.12
C LEU A 137 13.04 0.93 -8.26
N LEU A 138 13.90 0.17 -7.60
CA LEU A 138 14.92 0.71 -6.69
C LEU A 138 16.30 0.11 -6.97
N PRO A 139 17.35 0.94 -7.07
CA PRO A 139 18.72 0.45 -7.03
C PRO A 139 19.05 -0.13 -5.64
N ASP A 140 20.08 -0.97 -5.57
CA ASP A 140 20.44 -1.67 -4.32
C ASP A 140 20.79 -0.73 -3.16
N CYS A 141 21.37 0.45 -3.46
CA CYS A 141 21.70 1.44 -2.46
C CYS A 141 20.47 2.03 -1.75
N PHE A 142 19.29 1.97 -2.36
CA PHE A 142 18.02 2.45 -1.79
C PHE A 142 17.07 1.33 -1.39
N ARG A 143 17.57 0.12 -1.24
CA ARG A 143 16.76 -1.04 -0.86
C ARG A 143 16.00 -0.90 0.46
N PHE A 144 16.38 0.06 1.32
CA PHE A 144 15.70 0.37 2.58
C PHE A 144 14.42 1.18 2.39
N VAL A 145 14.24 1.84 1.25
CA VAL A 145 13.05 2.64 0.99
C VAL A 145 11.83 1.73 0.86
N ARG A 146 10.75 2.09 1.53
CA ARG A 146 9.44 1.44 1.45
C ARG A 146 8.47 2.33 0.69
N GLY A 147 7.44 1.76 0.11
CA GLY A 147 6.43 2.61 -0.54
C GLY A 147 5.62 1.90 -1.60
N VAL A 148 4.83 2.73 -2.26
CA VAL A 148 3.85 2.34 -3.27
C VAL A 148 4.07 3.16 -4.52
N VAL A 149 3.95 2.52 -5.68
CA VAL A 149 3.89 3.15 -7.00
C VAL A 149 2.62 2.68 -7.69
N ASP A 150 1.83 3.61 -8.20
CA ASP A 150 0.60 3.32 -8.95
C ASP A 150 0.66 4.02 -10.31
N SER A 151 0.59 3.27 -11.39
CA SER A 151 0.59 3.79 -12.75
C SER A 151 -0.53 3.18 -13.57
N GLN A 152 -1.32 4.04 -14.22
CA GLN A 152 -2.38 3.62 -15.15
C GLN A 152 -1.82 3.13 -16.48
N ASP A 153 -0.59 3.50 -16.80
CA ASP A 153 0.06 3.13 -18.06
C ASP A 153 0.60 1.70 -18.05
N LEU A 154 0.71 1.08 -16.87
CA LEU A 154 1.14 -0.30 -16.72
C LEU A 154 -0.03 -1.26 -16.96
N SER A 155 0.18 -2.26 -17.80
CA SER A 155 -0.83 -3.28 -18.07
C SER A 155 -1.02 -4.23 -16.88
N LEU A 156 -2.27 -4.56 -16.53
CA LEU A 156 -2.61 -5.56 -15.53
C LEU A 156 -2.17 -6.98 -15.88
N ASN A 157 -1.95 -7.25 -17.16
CA ASN A 157 -1.56 -8.57 -17.70
C ASN A 157 -0.04 -8.76 -17.81
N ILE A 158 0.74 -7.88 -17.21
CA ILE A 158 2.20 -7.96 -17.27
C ILE A 158 2.69 -9.11 -16.37
N SER A 159 3.38 -10.09 -16.99
CA SER A 159 4.15 -11.08 -16.23
C SER A 159 5.40 -10.42 -15.62
N ARG A 160 5.92 -11.01 -14.54
CA ARG A 160 7.15 -10.54 -13.87
C ARG A 160 8.34 -10.40 -14.85
N GLU A 161 8.44 -11.29 -15.81
CA GLU A 161 9.50 -11.31 -16.83
C GLU A 161 9.36 -10.16 -17.83
N MET A 162 8.13 -9.79 -18.18
CA MET A 162 7.85 -8.65 -19.07
C MET A 162 8.14 -7.31 -18.42
N LEU A 163 7.94 -7.18 -17.10
CA LEU A 163 8.22 -5.95 -16.35
C LEU A 163 9.71 -5.56 -16.40
N GLN A 164 10.62 -6.52 -16.37
CA GLN A 164 12.07 -6.26 -16.41
C GLN A 164 12.53 -5.54 -17.68
N HIS A 165 11.79 -5.68 -18.77
CA HIS A 165 12.07 -5.04 -20.06
C HIS A 165 11.19 -3.81 -20.34
N ASP A 166 10.26 -3.49 -19.44
CA ASP A 166 9.32 -2.39 -19.62
C ASP A 166 10.05 -1.04 -19.53
N ARG A 167 9.91 -0.25 -20.61
CA ARG A 167 10.51 1.10 -20.69
C ARG A 167 9.87 2.07 -19.73
N GLN A 168 8.58 1.93 -19.46
CA GLN A 168 7.83 2.77 -18.54
C GLN A 168 8.32 2.53 -17.11
N LEU A 169 8.52 1.27 -16.72
CA LEU A 169 9.06 0.93 -15.42
C LEU A 169 10.46 1.50 -15.19
N LYS A 170 11.34 1.41 -16.20
CA LYS A 170 12.69 2.01 -16.15
C LYS A 170 12.65 3.52 -16.03
N PHE A 171 11.72 4.17 -16.73
CA PHE A 171 11.51 5.62 -16.61
C PHE A 171 11.06 6.01 -15.21
N ILE A 172 10.08 5.28 -14.66
CA ILE A 172 9.61 5.49 -13.29
C ILE A 172 10.77 5.33 -12.30
N ALA A 173 11.52 4.22 -12.38
CA ALA A 173 12.66 3.94 -11.51
C ALA A 173 13.71 5.06 -11.51
N GLY A 174 14.10 5.57 -12.69
CA GLY A 174 15.05 6.67 -12.79
C GLY A 174 14.55 7.98 -12.17
N ASN A 175 13.25 8.25 -12.26
CA ASN A 175 12.65 9.43 -11.62
C ASN A 175 12.55 9.27 -10.10
N LEU A 176 12.20 8.07 -9.61
CA LEU A 176 12.16 7.78 -8.18
C LEU A 176 13.55 7.90 -7.55
N GLU A 177 14.56 7.38 -8.21
CA GLU A 177 15.97 7.52 -7.78
C GLU A 177 16.38 8.99 -7.58
N LYS A 178 16.04 9.85 -8.54
CA LYS A 178 16.33 11.30 -8.41
C LYS A 178 15.61 11.93 -7.23
N LYS A 179 14.34 11.58 -7.02
CA LYS A 179 13.54 12.10 -5.90
C LYS A 179 14.08 11.64 -4.54
N ILE A 180 14.47 10.37 -4.44
CA ILE A 180 15.07 9.81 -3.22
C ILE A 180 16.40 10.49 -2.92
N LYS A 181 17.28 10.65 -3.91
CA LYS A 181 18.55 11.39 -3.77
C LYS A 181 18.34 12.82 -3.29
N GLY A 182 17.40 13.53 -3.89
CA GLY A 182 17.07 14.91 -3.49
C GLY A 182 16.56 14.99 -2.04
N GLU A 183 15.73 14.06 -1.61
CA GLU A 183 15.23 14.05 -0.25
C GLU A 183 16.32 13.67 0.76
N LEU A 184 17.18 12.70 0.44
CA LEU A 184 18.33 12.36 1.29
C LEU A 184 19.30 13.52 1.42
N SER A 185 19.56 14.27 0.33
CA SER A 185 20.40 15.47 0.40
C SER A 185 19.80 16.53 1.32
N ARG A 186 18.48 16.75 1.24
CA ARG A 186 17.76 17.68 2.13
C ARG A 186 17.83 17.28 3.62
N LEU A 187 17.84 15.98 3.91
CA LEU A 187 17.95 15.48 5.28
C LEU A 187 19.38 15.60 5.86
N MET A 188 20.38 15.82 5.01
CA MET A 188 21.76 15.98 5.44
C MET A 188 22.18 17.45 5.66
N GLU A 189 21.35 18.40 5.23
CA GLU A 189 21.50 19.85 5.48
C GLU A 189 20.93 20.24 6.85
#